data_3cc1ac1b057996cc34884e7bd36d4a4b
#
_entry.id   3cc1ac1b057996cc34884e7bd36d4a4b
#
_cell.length_a   1.000
_cell.length_b   1.000
_cell.length_c   1.000
_cell.angle_alpha   90.00
_cell.angle_beta   90.00
_cell.angle_gamma   90.00
#
_symmetry.space_group_name_H-M   'P 1'
#
loop_
_entity.id
_entity.type
_entity.pdbx_description
1 polymer ?
#
loop_
_entity_poly.entity_id
_entity_poly.type
_entity_poly.pdbx_seq_one_letter_code
_entity_poly.pdbx_strand_id
1 'polypeptide(L)'
;MKLRLYHHPDGARIAYREAGTGPPLALLHSRGLSHREWEPIVDELSHRFRVVLPDLPLHGASEDRPRHPYTPEWFTSVLSGFLQDACGPRPLVGAHDAAAVLAVRAIAAGSLKPARLVLMPSALHRRPERSPLERCGRAIMRAAVVPGCDRLLSHAGALAIRPQRGDRLSVTHAPGARDLVRHAVQDLGGNANRARSWAKAAKRWPSGAQHDLLDAYPQMDFPVLLLWADSDAAHPLAIAEEVLDLLPDGQLRVLPRTGFLIAYDDPIGVARELVAFCG
;
A
#
# COMPACT_ATOMS: atom_id res chain seq x y z
N MET A 1 -4.20 -12.66 -15.15
CA MET A 1 -4.50 -11.21 -14.97
C MET A 1 -4.08 -10.42 -16.20
N LYS A 2 -4.87 -9.43 -16.62
CA LYS A 2 -4.58 -8.56 -17.77
C LYS A 2 -3.85 -7.30 -17.30
N LEU A 3 -2.70 -6.99 -17.89
CA LEU A 3 -1.94 -5.75 -17.64
C LEU A 3 -2.56 -4.58 -18.39
N ARG A 4 -2.72 -3.45 -17.71
CA ARG A 4 -3.18 -2.17 -18.24
C ARG A 4 -2.32 -1.01 -17.73
N LEU A 5 -2.47 0.16 -18.35
CA LEU A 5 -1.78 1.39 -17.99
C LEU A 5 -2.80 2.52 -17.82
N TYR A 6 -2.70 3.23 -16.72
CA TYR A 6 -3.34 4.53 -16.51
C TYR A 6 -2.34 5.65 -16.73
N HIS A 7 -2.76 6.72 -17.37
CA HIS A 7 -1.95 7.91 -17.64
C HIS A 7 -2.54 9.11 -16.90
N HIS A 8 -1.82 9.55 -15.87
CA HIS A 8 -2.19 10.77 -15.13
C HIS A 8 -1.87 12.02 -15.97
N PRO A 9 -2.63 13.14 -15.82
CA PRO A 9 -2.43 14.37 -16.61
C PRO A 9 -1.03 14.99 -16.50
N ASP A 10 -0.32 14.79 -15.39
CA ASP A 10 1.08 15.24 -15.23
C ASP A 10 2.12 14.34 -15.93
N GLY A 11 1.64 13.31 -16.61
CA GLY A 11 2.42 12.33 -17.34
C GLY A 11 2.93 11.16 -16.49
N ALA A 12 2.50 11.01 -15.23
CA ALA A 12 2.76 9.81 -14.45
C ALA A 12 1.97 8.61 -15.03
N ARG A 13 2.54 7.40 -14.92
CA ARG A 13 1.89 6.18 -15.39
C ARG A 13 1.79 5.17 -14.27
N ILE A 14 0.58 4.64 -14.05
CA ILE A 14 0.32 3.50 -13.17
C ILE A 14 0.08 2.27 -14.02
N ALA A 15 0.90 1.24 -13.83
CA ALA A 15 0.61 -0.09 -14.31
C ALA A 15 -0.34 -0.79 -13.33
N TYR A 16 -1.36 -1.47 -13.83
CA TYR A 16 -2.27 -2.21 -12.99
C TYR A 16 -2.72 -3.50 -13.67
N ARG A 17 -3.20 -4.43 -12.89
CA ARG A 17 -3.71 -5.70 -13.38
C ARG A 17 -5.16 -5.88 -13.00
N GLU A 18 -5.89 -6.59 -13.85
CA GLU A 18 -7.30 -6.89 -13.65
C GLU A 18 -7.56 -8.38 -13.76
N ALA A 19 -8.47 -8.87 -12.92
CA ALA A 19 -9.03 -10.21 -12.97
C ALA A 19 -10.51 -10.18 -12.61
N GLY A 20 -11.29 -11.08 -13.20
CA GLY A 20 -12.72 -11.18 -12.95
C GLY A 20 -13.58 -10.12 -13.66
N THR A 21 -14.87 -10.18 -13.35
CA THR A 21 -15.93 -9.27 -13.83
C THR A 21 -16.82 -8.88 -12.64
N GLY A 22 -17.55 -7.78 -12.77
CA GLY A 22 -18.42 -7.30 -11.69
C GLY A 22 -18.00 -5.95 -11.14
N PRO A 23 -18.46 -5.54 -9.94
CA PRO A 23 -18.09 -4.28 -9.33
C PRO A 23 -16.57 -4.17 -9.15
N PRO A 24 -15.94 -3.02 -9.45
CA PRO A 24 -14.52 -2.86 -9.32
C PRO A 24 -14.10 -2.78 -7.84
N LEU A 25 -13.21 -3.67 -7.43
CA LEU A 25 -12.55 -3.67 -6.12
C LEU A 25 -11.05 -3.39 -6.33
N ALA A 26 -10.60 -2.22 -5.92
CA ALA A 26 -9.19 -1.86 -5.94
C ALA A 26 -8.50 -2.32 -4.65
N LEU A 27 -7.40 -3.08 -4.77
CA LEU A 27 -6.55 -3.46 -3.64
C LEU A 27 -5.18 -2.79 -3.77
N LEU A 28 -4.90 -1.88 -2.85
CA LEU A 28 -3.71 -1.05 -2.84
C LEU A 28 -2.65 -1.66 -1.94
N HIS A 29 -1.51 -1.99 -2.53
CA HIS A 29 -0.42 -2.70 -1.85
C HIS A 29 0.38 -1.81 -0.89
N SER A 30 1.09 -2.44 0.05
CA SER A 30 1.97 -1.80 1.01
C SER A 30 3.24 -1.22 0.36
N ARG A 31 3.88 -0.31 1.08
CA ARG A 31 5.11 0.32 0.62
C ARG A 31 6.24 -0.69 0.42
N GLY A 32 6.88 -0.62 -0.74
CA GLY A 32 8.01 -1.47 -1.11
C GLY A 32 7.61 -2.80 -1.74
N LEU A 33 6.32 -3.11 -1.81
CA LEU A 33 5.79 -4.28 -2.50
C LEU A 33 5.14 -3.89 -3.85
N SER A 34 4.24 -4.72 -4.37
CA SER A 34 3.55 -4.49 -5.65
C SER A 34 2.20 -5.19 -5.64
N HIS A 35 1.45 -5.13 -6.77
CA HIS A 35 0.22 -5.90 -6.97
C HIS A 35 0.32 -7.37 -6.52
N ARG A 36 1.52 -7.96 -6.51
CA ARG A 36 1.78 -9.36 -6.11
C ARG A 36 1.42 -9.64 -4.66
N GLU A 37 1.31 -8.62 -3.82
CA GLU A 37 0.85 -8.76 -2.45
C GLU A 37 -0.53 -9.41 -2.35
N TRP A 38 -1.35 -9.21 -3.37
CA TRP A 38 -2.73 -9.68 -3.44
C TRP A 38 -2.91 -10.97 -4.26
N GLU A 39 -1.86 -11.47 -4.91
CA GLU A 39 -1.95 -12.68 -5.76
C GLU A 39 -2.64 -13.87 -5.07
N PRO A 40 -2.41 -14.15 -3.75
CA PRO A 40 -3.05 -15.29 -3.09
C PRO A 40 -4.57 -15.26 -3.01
N ILE A 41 -5.19 -14.09 -3.14
CA ILE A 41 -6.64 -13.91 -2.97
C ILE A 41 -7.38 -13.55 -4.27
N VAL A 42 -6.64 -13.33 -5.37
CA VAL A 42 -7.22 -12.85 -6.63
C VAL A 42 -8.24 -13.82 -7.20
N ASP A 43 -7.93 -15.12 -7.21
CA ASP A 43 -8.79 -16.13 -7.83
C ASP A 43 -10.16 -16.15 -7.12
N GLU A 44 -10.18 -16.17 -5.80
CA GLU A 44 -11.40 -16.17 -5.00
C GLU A 44 -12.22 -14.88 -5.23
N LEU A 45 -11.58 -13.72 -5.16
CA LEU A 45 -12.25 -12.42 -5.35
C LEU A 45 -12.77 -12.23 -6.78
N SER A 46 -12.09 -12.78 -7.78
CA SER A 46 -12.44 -12.62 -9.19
C SER A 46 -13.76 -13.26 -9.58
N HIS A 47 -14.30 -14.16 -8.74
CA HIS A 47 -15.64 -14.73 -8.93
C HIS A 47 -16.76 -13.72 -8.68
N ARG A 48 -16.49 -12.65 -7.92
CA ARG A 48 -17.50 -11.65 -7.54
C ARG A 48 -17.17 -10.23 -7.98
N PHE A 49 -15.89 -9.90 -8.09
CA PHE A 49 -15.42 -8.56 -8.38
C PHE A 49 -14.56 -8.53 -9.64
N ARG A 50 -14.50 -7.38 -10.26
CA ARG A 50 -13.39 -7.01 -11.11
C ARG A 50 -12.30 -6.48 -10.19
N VAL A 51 -11.38 -7.37 -9.81
CA VAL A 51 -10.25 -7.04 -8.94
C VAL A 51 -9.25 -6.19 -9.71
N VAL A 52 -8.92 -5.02 -9.17
CA VAL A 52 -8.02 -4.03 -9.77
C VAL A 52 -6.81 -3.84 -8.87
N LEU A 53 -5.63 -4.21 -9.35
CA LEU A 53 -4.39 -4.29 -8.61
C LEU A 53 -3.35 -3.34 -9.20
N PRO A 54 -3.30 -2.06 -8.77
CA PRO A 54 -2.26 -1.15 -9.22
C PRO A 54 -0.89 -1.49 -8.63
N ASP A 55 0.16 -1.22 -9.39
CA ASP A 55 1.48 -0.93 -8.83
C ASP A 55 1.51 0.58 -8.55
N LEU A 56 1.57 0.99 -7.29
CA LEU A 56 1.65 2.41 -6.94
C LEU A 56 2.90 3.05 -7.53
N PRO A 57 2.96 4.38 -7.73
CA PRO A 57 4.17 5.02 -8.24
C PRO A 57 5.42 4.60 -7.47
N LEU A 58 6.53 4.35 -8.19
CA LEU A 58 7.80 3.79 -7.71
C LEU A 58 7.83 2.28 -7.48
N HIS A 59 6.70 1.57 -7.63
CA HIS A 59 6.61 0.14 -7.38
C HIS A 59 6.34 -0.64 -8.67
N GLY A 60 6.75 -1.91 -8.69
CA GLY A 60 6.47 -2.85 -9.76
C GLY A 60 6.75 -2.30 -11.17
N ALA A 61 5.76 -2.38 -12.04
CA ALA A 61 5.84 -1.91 -13.43
C ALA A 61 5.41 -0.44 -13.62
N SER A 62 5.06 0.27 -12.54
CA SER A 62 4.70 1.68 -12.60
C SER A 62 5.89 2.61 -12.77
N GLU A 63 5.60 3.86 -13.14
CA GLU A 63 6.61 4.85 -13.46
C GLU A 63 7.45 5.26 -12.24
N ASP A 64 8.74 5.54 -12.52
CA ASP A 64 9.73 5.91 -11.52
C ASP A 64 10.57 7.15 -11.91
N ARG A 65 10.06 8.00 -12.81
CA ARG A 65 10.83 9.14 -13.33
C ARG A 65 11.17 10.16 -12.25
N PRO A 66 12.46 10.57 -12.10
CA PRO A 66 12.89 11.52 -11.07
C PRO A 66 12.29 12.93 -11.19
N ARG A 67 11.64 13.28 -12.31
CA ARG A 67 11.00 14.58 -12.53
C ARG A 67 9.80 14.83 -11.64
N HIS A 68 9.07 13.77 -11.24
CA HIS A 68 7.88 13.91 -10.42
C HIS A 68 8.19 14.43 -9.00
N PRO A 69 7.26 15.15 -8.38
CA PRO A 69 7.49 15.75 -7.06
C PRO A 69 7.58 14.72 -5.94
N TYR A 70 6.87 13.60 -6.00
CA TYR A 70 6.82 12.56 -4.98
C TYR A 70 6.48 13.09 -3.57
N THR A 71 5.61 14.11 -3.49
CA THR A 71 5.02 14.58 -2.24
C THR A 71 3.77 13.76 -1.90
N PRO A 72 3.30 13.76 -0.62
CA PRO A 72 2.04 13.10 -0.27
C PRO A 72 0.86 13.55 -1.14
N GLU A 73 0.75 14.84 -1.41
CA GLU A 73 -0.31 15.45 -2.23
C GLU A 73 -0.25 14.93 -3.68
N TRP A 74 0.96 14.79 -4.23
CA TRP A 74 1.14 14.23 -5.57
C TRP A 74 0.72 12.77 -5.63
N PHE A 75 1.16 11.94 -4.65
CA PHE A 75 0.73 10.54 -4.58
C PHE A 75 -0.79 10.43 -4.43
N THR A 76 -1.39 11.28 -3.60
CA THR A 76 -2.84 11.36 -3.41
C THR A 76 -3.57 11.70 -4.71
N SER A 77 -3.09 12.71 -5.45
CA SER A 77 -3.66 13.12 -6.75
C SER A 77 -3.59 11.98 -7.78
N VAL A 78 -2.44 11.33 -7.91
CA VAL A 78 -2.24 10.22 -8.85
C VAL A 78 -3.12 9.03 -8.48
N LEU A 79 -3.22 8.70 -7.17
CA LEU A 79 -4.08 7.62 -6.70
C LEU A 79 -5.56 7.90 -6.97
N SER A 80 -6.04 9.10 -6.62
CA SER A 80 -7.44 9.48 -6.81
C SER A 80 -7.83 9.49 -8.28
N GLY A 81 -6.99 10.05 -9.15
CA GLY A 81 -7.20 10.02 -10.59
C GLY A 81 -7.24 8.61 -11.16
N PHE A 82 -6.33 7.74 -10.71
CA PHE A 82 -6.31 6.33 -11.07
C PHE A 82 -7.61 5.62 -10.65
N LEU A 83 -8.03 5.76 -9.40
CA LEU A 83 -9.22 5.10 -8.88
C LEU A 83 -10.49 5.56 -9.60
N GLN A 84 -10.58 6.86 -9.88
CA GLN A 84 -11.69 7.41 -10.64
C GLN A 84 -11.77 6.88 -12.07
N ASP A 85 -10.63 6.79 -12.76
CA ASP A 85 -10.55 6.27 -14.13
C ASP A 85 -10.82 4.77 -14.20
N ALA A 86 -10.12 3.99 -13.36
CA ALA A 86 -10.15 2.54 -13.40
C ALA A 86 -11.37 1.92 -12.70
N CYS A 87 -11.91 2.58 -11.65
CA CYS A 87 -12.95 2.00 -10.81
C CYS A 87 -14.22 2.85 -10.71
N GLY A 88 -14.22 4.05 -11.30
CA GLY A 88 -15.36 4.97 -11.28
C GLY A 88 -15.39 5.87 -10.05
N PRO A 89 -16.45 6.71 -9.92
CA PRO A 89 -16.50 7.81 -8.94
C PRO A 89 -16.66 7.35 -7.49
N ARG A 90 -17.16 6.15 -7.25
CA ARG A 90 -17.37 5.57 -5.92
C ARG A 90 -16.81 4.14 -5.88
N PRO A 91 -15.48 3.98 -5.89
CA PRO A 91 -14.83 2.66 -5.91
C PRO A 91 -15.01 1.91 -4.57
N LEU A 92 -14.93 0.56 -4.65
CA LEU A 92 -14.61 -0.26 -3.48
C LEU A 92 -13.09 -0.26 -3.34
N VAL A 93 -12.56 0.07 -2.16
CA VAL A 93 -11.12 0.23 -1.94
C VAL A 93 -10.67 -0.56 -0.73
N GLY A 94 -9.70 -1.44 -0.92
CA GLY A 94 -8.90 -2.04 0.13
C GLY A 94 -7.48 -1.46 0.10
N ALA A 95 -6.96 -1.02 1.24
CA ALA A 95 -5.66 -0.35 1.30
C ALA A 95 -4.83 -0.82 2.49
N HIS A 96 -3.55 -1.13 2.24
CA HIS A 96 -2.62 -1.67 3.23
C HIS A 96 -1.43 -0.72 3.45
N ASP A 97 -0.93 -0.62 4.70
CA ASP A 97 0.24 0.16 5.13
C ASP A 97 0.18 1.62 4.63
N ALA A 98 1.17 2.05 3.87
CA ALA A 98 1.27 3.41 3.34
C ALA A 98 0.15 3.75 2.36
N ALA A 99 -0.42 2.77 1.66
CA ALA A 99 -1.58 2.99 0.80
C ALA A 99 -2.85 3.31 1.59
N ALA A 100 -3.02 2.77 2.79
CA ALA A 100 -4.10 3.14 3.71
C ALA A 100 -3.99 4.62 4.12
N VAL A 101 -2.78 5.07 4.46
CA VAL A 101 -2.51 6.50 4.75
C VAL A 101 -2.83 7.38 3.53
N LEU A 102 -2.46 6.95 2.32
CA LEU A 102 -2.77 7.68 1.09
C LEU A 102 -4.28 7.76 0.83
N ALA A 103 -5.02 6.67 1.05
CA ALA A 103 -6.47 6.64 0.89
C ALA A 103 -7.14 7.60 1.87
N VAL A 104 -6.76 7.60 3.16
CA VAL A 104 -7.27 8.53 4.16
C VAL A 104 -6.94 9.98 3.79
N ARG A 105 -5.72 10.27 3.31
CA ARG A 105 -5.35 11.61 2.79
C ARG A 105 -6.20 12.03 1.60
N ALA A 106 -6.48 11.12 0.67
CA ALA A 106 -7.33 11.39 -0.49
C ALA A 106 -8.77 11.73 -0.07
N ILE A 107 -9.28 11.05 0.95
CA ILE A 107 -10.60 11.30 1.54
C ILE A 107 -10.60 12.66 2.27
N ALA A 108 -9.61 12.94 3.11
CA ALA A 108 -9.44 14.20 3.80
C ALA A 108 -9.37 15.40 2.83
N ALA A 109 -8.73 15.21 1.67
CA ALA A 109 -8.65 16.22 0.61
C ALA A 109 -9.92 16.31 -0.26
N GLY A 110 -10.95 15.48 -0.01
CA GLY A 110 -12.16 15.42 -0.82
C GLY A 110 -11.98 14.85 -2.24
N SER A 111 -10.81 14.29 -2.54
CA SER A 111 -10.47 13.77 -3.88
C SER A 111 -10.81 12.29 -4.06
N LEU A 112 -11.18 11.58 -3.01
CA LEU A 112 -11.65 10.20 -3.01
C LEU A 112 -12.89 10.07 -2.13
N LYS A 113 -13.96 9.53 -2.69
CA LYS A 113 -15.18 9.16 -1.96
C LYS A 113 -15.56 7.72 -2.31
N PRO A 114 -15.03 6.72 -1.59
CA PRO A 114 -15.30 5.31 -1.89
C PRO A 114 -16.75 4.96 -1.55
N ALA A 115 -17.29 3.90 -2.18
CA ALA A 115 -18.55 3.30 -1.76
C ALA A 115 -18.37 2.53 -0.43
N ARG A 116 -17.24 1.86 -0.28
CA ARG A 116 -16.79 1.16 0.93
C ARG A 116 -15.26 1.21 1.01
N LEU A 117 -14.73 1.28 2.21
CA LEU A 117 -13.27 1.33 2.46
C LEU A 117 -12.86 0.20 3.39
N VAL A 118 -11.83 -0.54 3.02
CA VAL A 118 -11.16 -1.52 3.91
C VAL A 118 -9.77 -1.01 4.22
N LEU A 119 -9.51 -0.69 5.46
CA LEU A 119 -8.18 -0.34 5.96
C LEU A 119 -7.54 -1.58 6.58
N MET A 120 -6.34 -1.92 6.13
CA MET A 120 -5.58 -3.07 6.59
C MET A 120 -4.35 -2.59 7.37
N PRO A 121 -3.57 -3.47 8.04
CA PRO A 121 -2.53 -3.06 8.98
C PRO A 121 -1.69 -1.88 8.50
N SER A 122 -1.74 -0.78 9.25
CA SER A 122 -1.12 0.49 8.89
C SER A 122 -0.87 1.35 10.14
N ALA A 123 0.11 2.24 10.07
CA ALA A 123 0.33 3.24 11.11
C ALA A 123 -0.76 4.33 11.11
N LEU A 124 -1.49 4.50 9.99
CA LEU A 124 -2.52 5.51 9.80
C LEU A 124 -2.05 6.91 10.21
N HIS A 125 -2.70 7.54 11.20
CA HIS A 125 -2.32 8.85 11.73
C HIS A 125 -1.16 8.80 12.73
N ARG A 126 -0.82 7.61 13.28
CA ARG A 126 0.28 7.45 14.23
C ARG A 126 1.64 7.51 13.54
N ARG A 127 2.68 7.74 14.32
CA ARG A 127 4.06 7.63 13.84
C ARG A 127 4.37 6.16 13.55
N PRO A 128 4.83 5.82 12.32
CA PRO A 128 5.25 4.46 12.03
C PRO A 128 6.38 4.00 12.96
N GLU A 129 6.21 2.89 13.62
CA GLU A 129 7.30 2.26 14.36
C GLU A 129 8.35 1.74 13.38
N ARG A 130 9.59 2.09 13.62
CA ARG A 130 10.72 1.72 12.77
C ARG A 130 11.85 1.18 13.60
N SER A 131 12.35 0.04 13.21
CA SER A 131 13.58 -0.51 13.77
C SER A 131 14.77 0.45 13.54
N PRO A 132 15.84 0.38 14.36
CA PRO A 132 17.07 1.15 14.13
C PRO A 132 17.63 0.96 12.71
N LEU A 133 17.55 -0.25 12.16
CA LEU A 133 18.01 -0.57 10.81
C LEU A 133 17.19 0.16 9.73
N GLU A 134 15.87 0.24 9.88
CA GLU A 134 15.00 0.97 8.95
C GLU A 134 15.23 2.48 9.02
N ARG A 135 15.51 3.01 10.22
CA ARG A 135 15.89 4.42 10.38
C ARG A 135 17.22 4.72 9.68
N CYS A 136 18.21 3.84 9.83
CA CYS A 136 19.49 3.95 9.13
C CYS A 136 19.30 3.84 7.60
N GLY A 137 18.55 2.85 7.13
CA GLY A 137 18.24 2.68 5.70
C GLY A 137 17.56 3.91 5.10
N ARG A 138 16.62 4.55 5.84
CA ARG A 138 15.97 5.79 5.39
C ARG A 138 16.95 6.98 5.34
N ALA A 139 17.87 7.08 6.29
CA ALA A 139 18.90 8.12 6.27
C ALA A 139 19.83 7.95 5.06
N ILE A 140 20.25 6.72 4.78
CA ILE A 140 21.04 6.36 3.59
C ILE A 140 20.27 6.69 2.31
N MET A 141 18.99 6.30 2.22
CA MET A 141 18.15 6.63 1.06
C MET A 141 18.02 8.14 0.84
N ARG A 142 17.94 8.94 1.90
CA ARG A 142 17.92 10.41 1.77
C ARG A 142 19.22 10.97 1.20
N ALA A 143 20.35 10.33 1.47
CA ALA A 143 21.66 10.71 0.89
C ALA A 143 21.75 10.41 -0.61
N ALA A 144 20.93 9.49 -1.15
CA ALA A 144 20.90 9.18 -2.60
C ALA A 144 20.41 10.33 -3.50
N VAL A 145 19.94 11.44 -2.90
CA VAL A 145 19.65 12.69 -3.62
C VAL A 145 20.94 13.34 -4.14
N VAL A 146 22.10 13.04 -3.53
CA VAL A 146 23.40 13.56 -3.95
C VAL A 146 23.83 12.88 -5.25
N PRO A 147 24.21 13.65 -6.30
CA PRO A 147 24.67 13.09 -7.57
C PRO A 147 25.84 12.11 -7.37
N GLY A 148 25.77 10.95 -7.99
CA GLY A 148 26.78 9.89 -7.87
C GLY A 148 26.54 8.86 -6.76
N CYS A 149 25.84 9.24 -5.68
CA CYS A 149 25.47 8.30 -4.61
C CYS A 149 24.33 7.38 -5.01
N ASP A 150 23.49 7.77 -5.96
CA ASP A 150 22.32 7.03 -6.44
C ASP A 150 22.68 5.66 -7.05
N ARG A 151 23.75 5.58 -7.83
CA ARG A 151 24.23 4.31 -8.43
C ARG A 151 24.76 3.36 -7.36
N LEU A 152 25.60 3.86 -6.46
CA LEU A 152 26.14 3.05 -5.36
C LEU A 152 25.02 2.54 -4.44
N LEU A 153 24.04 3.39 -4.11
CA LEU A 153 22.95 3.05 -3.21
C LEU A 153 21.90 2.15 -3.86
N SER A 154 21.68 2.20 -5.17
CA SER A 154 20.81 1.25 -5.87
C SER A 154 21.34 -0.18 -5.81
N HIS A 155 22.67 -0.34 -5.95
CA HIS A 155 23.31 -1.67 -5.83
C HIS A 155 23.40 -2.13 -4.38
N ALA A 156 23.80 -1.24 -3.46
CA ALA A 156 23.89 -1.57 -2.03
C ALA A 156 22.51 -1.87 -1.42
N GLY A 157 21.47 -1.14 -1.83
CA GLY A 157 20.09 -1.37 -1.38
C GLY A 157 19.56 -2.75 -1.78
N ALA A 158 19.82 -3.17 -3.02
CA ALA A 158 19.44 -4.50 -3.50
C ALA A 158 20.16 -5.64 -2.73
N LEU A 159 21.42 -5.41 -2.35
CA LEU A 159 22.20 -6.38 -1.56
C LEU A 159 21.79 -6.41 -0.07
N ALA A 160 21.31 -5.28 0.46
CA ALA A 160 20.94 -5.16 1.87
C ALA A 160 19.57 -5.77 2.21
N ILE A 161 18.66 -5.85 1.23
CA ILE A 161 17.32 -6.43 1.43
C ILE A 161 17.39 -7.91 1.08
N ARG A 162 17.43 -8.77 2.10
CA ARG A 162 17.47 -10.21 1.90
C ARG A 162 16.06 -10.78 1.71
N PRO A 163 15.83 -11.75 0.79
CA PRO A 163 14.53 -12.41 0.59
C PRO A 163 13.95 -13.05 1.85
N GLN A 164 14.81 -13.46 2.79
CA GLN A 164 14.42 -13.98 4.12
C GLN A 164 13.62 -12.96 4.96
N ARG A 165 13.55 -11.69 4.55
CA ARG A 165 12.62 -10.72 5.16
C ARG A 165 11.16 -11.12 4.97
N GLY A 166 10.83 -11.83 3.90
CA GLY A 166 9.49 -12.40 3.70
C GLY A 166 9.05 -13.28 4.86
N ASP A 167 9.97 -14.08 5.42
CA ASP A 167 9.67 -14.94 6.57
C ASP A 167 9.36 -14.17 7.86
N ARG A 168 9.81 -12.92 7.97
CA ARG A 168 9.53 -12.05 9.12
C ARG A 168 8.25 -11.23 8.95
N LEU A 169 7.80 -11.08 7.71
CA LEU A 169 6.56 -10.36 7.37
C LEU A 169 5.35 -11.30 7.39
N SER A 170 5.57 -12.61 7.24
CA SER A 170 4.56 -13.66 7.28
C SER A 170 4.75 -14.50 8.55
N VAL A 171 3.76 -14.58 9.40
CA VAL A 171 3.78 -15.38 10.64
C VAL A 171 3.70 -16.87 10.34
N THR A 172 2.97 -17.23 9.30
CA THR A 172 2.82 -18.63 8.84
C THR A 172 4.00 -19.11 7.99
N HIS A 173 4.96 -18.23 7.70
CA HIS A 173 6.08 -18.51 6.80
C HIS A 173 5.62 -18.98 5.41
N ALA A 174 4.57 -18.36 4.90
CA ALA A 174 3.97 -18.70 3.60
C ALA A 174 5.04 -18.75 2.49
N PRO A 175 5.10 -19.82 1.67
CA PRO A 175 6.18 -20.00 0.69
C PRO A 175 6.34 -18.85 -0.30
N GLY A 176 5.21 -18.23 -0.72
CA GLY A 176 5.21 -17.08 -1.64
C GLY A 176 5.73 -15.78 -1.03
N ALA A 177 5.80 -15.64 0.31
CA ALA A 177 6.25 -14.42 0.97
C ALA A 177 7.71 -14.07 0.63
N ARG A 178 8.59 -15.08 0.53
CA ARG A 178 9.99 -14.87 0.09
C ARG A 178 10.09 -14.42 -1.35
N ASP A 179 9.25 -14.98 -2.22
CA ASP A 179 9.23 -14.63 -3.64
C ASP A 179 8.70 -13.22 -3.84
N LEU A 180 7.67 -12.82 -3.09
CA LEU A 180 7.17 -11.45 -3.07
C LEU A 180 8.29 -10.45 -2.76
N VAL A 181 9.06 -10.68 -1.67
CA VAL A 181 10.18 -9.81 -1.29
C VAL A 181 11.30 -9.86 -2.32
N ARG A 182 11.59 -11.03 -2.91
CA ARG A 182 12.59 -11.16 -4.00
C ARG A 182 12.22 -10.30 -5.21
N HIS A 183 10.97 -10.33 -5.65
CA HIS A 183 10.50 -9.48 -6.74
C HIS A 183 10.59 -7.98 -6.39
N ALA A 184 10.19 -7.60 -5.18
CA ALA A 184 10.30 -6.21 -4.72
C ALA A 184 11.77 -5.71 -4.73
N VAL A 185 12.72 -6.57 -4.36
CA VAL A 185 14.16 -6.27 -4.43
C VAL A 185 14.65 -6.15 -5.87
N GLN A 186 14.21 -7.04 -6.76
CA GLN A 186 14.56 -6.98 -8.17
C GLN A 186 14.02 -5.71 -8.82
N ASP A 187 12.82 -5.29 -8.48
CA ASP A 187 12.21 -4.06 -8.97
C ASP A 187 12.99 -2.79 -8.54
N LEU A 188 13.64 -2.83 -7.37
CA LEU A 188 14.48 -1.74 -6.86
C LEU A 188 15.92 -1.80 -7.40
N GLY A 189 16.41 -2.98 -7.72
CA GLY A 189 17.81 -3.23 -8.05
C GLY A 189 18.22 -2.71 -9.42
N GLY A 190 19.42 -2.09 -9.50
CA GLY A 190 20.04 -1.69 -10.76
C GLY A 190 19.44 -0.46 -11.45
N ASN A 191 18.37 0.14 -10.94
CA ASN A 191 17.72 1.31 -11.53
C ASN A 191 18.03 2.59 -10.74
N ALA A 192 19.02 3.36 -11.23
CA ALA A 192 19.44 4.62 -10.59
C ALA A 192 18.31 5.69 -10.56
N ASN A 193 17.43 5.71 -11.56
CA ASN A 193 16.30 6.65 -11.58
C ASN A 193 15.31 6.30 -10.48
N ARG A 194 15.01 5.02 -10.29
CA ARG A 194 14.16 4.54 -9.21
C ARG A 194 14.75 4.87 -7.84
N ALA A 195 16.05 4.65 -7.65
CA ALA A 195 16.75 5.00 -6.41
C ALA A 195 16.65 6.50 -6.08
N ARG A 196 16.88 7.39 -7.07
CA ARG A 196 16.69 8.85 -6.90
C ARG A 196 15.26 9.22 -6.54
N SER A 197 14.30 8.62 -7.21
CA SER A 197 12.88 8.90 -6.98
C SER A 197 12.45 8.44 -5.59
N TRP A 198 12.91 7.28 -5.14
CA TRP A 198 12.72 6.81 -3.76
C TRP A 198 13.38 7.72 -2.72
N ALA A 199 14.60 8.20 -2.99
CA ALA A 199 15.28 9.15 -2.12
C ALA A 199 14.49 10.46 -1.99
N LYS A 200 13.94 10.96 -3.11
CA LYS A 200 13.08 12.13 -3.15
C LYS A 200 11.80 11.94 -2.35
N ALA A 201 11.12 10.79 -2.54
CA ALA A 201 9.95 10.43 -1.77
C ALA A 201 10.27 10.30 -0.27
N ALA A 202 11.35 9.60 0.10
CA ALA A 202 11.78 9.43 1.49
C ALA A 202 12.10 10.76 2.20
N LYS A 203 12.59 11.76 1.46
CA LYS A 203 12.85 13.11 1.98
C LYS A 203 11.54 13.89 2.22
N ARG A 204 10.55 13.72 1.35
CA ARG A 204 9.31 14.52 1.36
C ARG A 204 8.17 13.88 2.15
N TRP A 205 8.19 12.56 2.30
CA TRP A 205 7.17 11.86 3.07
C TRP A 205 7.29 12.15 4.57
N PRO A 206 6.19 12.47 5.25
CA PRO A 206 6.18 12.72 6.70
C PRO A 206 6.84 11.59 7.48
N SER A 207 7.63 11.92 8.48
CA SER A 207 8.31 10.95 9.37
C SER A 207 7.71 10.92 10.78
N GLY A 208 6.89 11.90 11.11
CA GLY A 208 6.14 12.02 12.37
C GLY A 208 4.75 11.41 12.30
N ALA A 209 4.01 11.58 13.39
CA ALA A 209 2.58 11.35 13.42
C ALA A 209 1.87 12.34 12.48
N GLN A 210 0.75 11.92 11.94
CA GLN A 210 -0.05 12.68 10.96
C GLN A 210 -1.39 13.04 11.59
N HIS A 211 -1.36 13.87 12.64
CA HIS A 211 -2.55 14.26 13.41
C HIS A 211 -3.60 14.98 12.57
N ASP A 212 -3.19 15.58 11.45
CA ASP A 212 -4.07 16.18 10.45
C ASP A 212 -5.07 15.19 9.83
N LEU A 213 -4.81 13.89 9.95
CA LEU A 213 -5.72 12.85 9.48
C LEU A 213 -6.82 12.48 10.49
N LEU A 214 -6.68 12.85 11.76
CA LEU A 214 -7.67 12.54 12.78
C LEU A 214 -9.05 13.15 12.45
N ASP A 215 -9.07 14.36 11.91
CA ASP A 215 -10.29 15.07 11.54
C ASP A 215 -11.00 14.44 10.32
N ALA A 216 -10.34 13.55 9.59
CA ALA A 216 -10.93 12.88 8.43
C ALA A 216 -11.84 11.71 8.82
N TYR A 217 -11.53 10.98 9.89
CA TYR A 217 -12.28 9.77 10.26
C TYR A 217 -13.75 10.06 10.61
N PRO A 218 -14.09 11.07 11.43
CA PRO A 218 -15.49 11.41 11.72
C PRO A 218 -16.31 11.89 10.50
N GLN A 219 -15.63 12.28 9.43
CA GLN A 219 -16.24 12.76 8.18
C GLN A 219 -16.48 11.65 7.14
N MET A 220 -16.10 10.42 7.43
CA MET A 220 -16.32 9.28 6.54
C MET A 220 -17.77 8.80 6.61
N ASP A 221 -18.62 9.35 5.72
CA ASP A 221 -20.06 9.06 5.62
C ASP A 221 -20.38 7.78 4.82
N PHE A 222 -19.49 6.80 4.82
CA PHE A 222 -19.58 5.52 4.13
C PHE A 222 -19.01 4.41 5.03
N PRO A 223 -19.40 3.12 4.80
CA PRO A 223 -18.92 2.01 5.61
C PRO A 223 -17.41 1.82 5.52
N VAL A 224 -16.76 1.62 6.67
CA VAL A 224 -15.33 1.35 6.81
C VAL A 224 -15.10 0.06 7.58
N LEU A 225 -14.34 -0.86 6.99
CA LEU A 225 -13.83 -2.06 7.66
C LEU A 225 -12.37 -1.87 8.03
N LEU A 226 -12.04 -2.07 9.29
CA LEU A 226 -10.70 -2.25 9.79
C LEU A 226 -10.43 -3.76 9.82
N LEU A 227 -9.69 -4.28 8.83
CA LEU A 227 -9.33 -5.70 8.74
C LEU A 227 -7.91 -5.87 9.24
N TRP A 228 -7.73 -6.30 10.47
CA TRP A 228 -6.45 -6.24 11.17
C TRP A 228 -5.85 -7.62 11.44
N ALA A 229 -4.54 -7.65 11.66
CA ALA A 229 -3.75 -8.83 12.02
C ALA A 229 -3.49 -8.85 13.53
N ASP A 230 -3.61 -10.01 14.17
CA ASP A 230 -3.34 -10.15 15.62
C ASP A 230 -1.85 -10.19 15.97
N SER A 231 -1.00 -10.55 15.01
CA SER A 231 0.41 -10.80 15.23
C SER A 231 1.34 -9.85 14.46
N ASP A 232 0.85 -8.70 13.97
CA ASP A 232 1.67 -7.65 13.36
C ASP A 232 2.19 -6.68 14.43
N ALA A 233 3.43 -6.88 14.86
CA ALA A 233 4.07 -6.02 15.84
C ALA A 233 4.32 -4.58 15.35
N ALA A 234 4.35 -4.34 14.04
CA ALA A 234 4.55 -3.01 13.47
C ALA A 234 3.27 -2.16 13.49
N HIS A 235 2.12 -2.80 13.48
CA HIS A 235 0.81 -2.15 13.46
C HIS A 235 -0.12 -2.77 14.53
N PRO A 236 0.13 -2.48 15.82
CA PRO A 236 -0.66 -3.01 16.93
C PRO A 236 -2.16 -2.78 16.78
N LEU A 237 -2.97 -3.71 17.29
CA LEU A 237 -4.44 -3.65 17.22
C LEU A 237 -5.01 -2.34 17.77
N ALA A 238 -4.36 -1.78 18.81
CA ALA A 238 -4.74 -0.49 19.40
C ALA A 238 -4.81 0.68 18.41
N ILE A 239 -4.15 0.59 17.23
CA ILE A 239 -4.28 1.59 16.17
C ILE A 239 -5.66 1.48 15.51
N ALA A 240 -6.12 0.25 15.24
CA ALA A 240 -7.43 0.02 14.66
C ALA A 240 -8.55 0.35 15.64
N GLU A 241 -8.40 0.01 16.91
CA GLU A 241 -9.37 0.34 17.98
C GLU A 241 -9.54 1.86 18.11
N GLU A 242 -8.45 2.63 18.14
CA GLU A 242 -8.50 4.09 18.18
C GLU A 242 -9.22 4.70 16.97
N VAL A 243 -8.98 4.16 15.76
CA VAL A 243 -9.66 4.65 14.56
C VAL A 243 -11.13 4.21 14.55
N LEU A 244 -11.45 3.00 15.05
CA LEU A 244 -12.83 2.53 15.15
C LEU A 244 -13.70 3.48 15.97
N ASP A 245 -13.17 4.00 17.09
CA ASP A 245 -13.86 4.95 17.97
C ASP A 245 -14.18 6.29 17.28
N LEU A 246 -13.46 6.62 16.21
CA LEU A 246 -13.64 7.86 15.45
C LEU A 246 -14.55 7.71 14.24
N LEU A 247 -14.84 6.47 13.80
CA LEU A 247 -15.60 6.22 12.58
C LEU A 247 -17.11 6.17 12.85
N PRO A 248 -17.95 6.92 12.08
CA PRO A 248 -19.42 6.87 12.21
C PRO A 248 -20.02 5.49 11.87
N ASP A 249 -19.47 4.80 10.85
CA ASP A 249 -19.90 3.47 10.39
C ASP A 249 -18.66 2.58 10.23
N GLY A 250 -18.03 2.25 11.37
CA GLY A 250 -16.83 1.44 11.46
C GLY A 250 -17.11 0.00 11.91
N GLN A 251 -16.37 -0.94 11.34
CA GLN A 251 -16.33 -2.33 11.76
C GLN A 251 -14.89 -2.78 11.93
N LEU A 252 -14.61 -3.59 12.96
CA LEU A 252 -13.30 -4.20 13.17
C LEU A 252 -13.39 -5.71 13.02
N ARG A 253 -12.50 -6.30 12.24
CA ARG A 253 -12.27 -7.74 12.13
C ARG A 253 -10.79 -8.01 12.34
N VAL A 254 -10.49 -8.96 13.20
CA VAL A 254 -9.12 -9.36 13.51
C VAL A 254 -8.90 -10.77 12.98
N LEU A 255 -7.89 -10.92 12.14
CA LEU A 255 -7.50 -12.21 11.58
C LEU A 255 -6.50 -12.88 12.55
N PRO A 256 -6.81 -14.08 13.04
CA PRO A 256 -5.94 -14.78 13.97
C PRO A 256 -4.70 -15.36 13.27
N ARG A 257 -3.56 -15.36 13.97
CA ARG A 257 -2.29 -15.90 13.47
C ARG A 257 -1.83 -15.30 12.14
N THR A 258 -2.11 -14.01 11.95
CA THR A 258 -1.67 -13.26 10.77
C THR A 258 -0.71 -12.15 11.17
N GLY A 259 0.31 -11.93 10.36
CA GLY A 259 1.26 -10.83 10.48
C GLY A 259 1.00 -9.73 9.45
N PHE A 260 2.07 -9.03 9.05
CA PHE A 260 1.99 -7.97 8.07
C PHE A 260 1.42 -8.43 6.72
N LEU A 261 1.85 -9.59 6.21
CA LEU A 261 1.38 -10.13 4.93
C LEU A 261 0.06 -10.92 5.10
N ILE A 262 -1.01 -10.24 5.48
CA ILE A 262 -2.31 -10.87 5.80
C ILE A 262 -2.82 -11.78 4.68
N ALA A 263 -2.68 -11.37 3.40
CA ALA A 263 -3.15 -12.14 2.26
C ALA A 263 -2.32 -13.42 2.00
N TYR A 264 -1.10 -13.49 2.52
CA TYR A 264 -0.26 -14.70 2.48
C TYR A 264 -0.48 -15.60 3.69
N ASP A 265 -0.72 -14.99 4.87
CA ASP A 265 -0.92 -15.74 6.10
C ASP A 265 -2.31 -16.39 6.20
N ASP A 266 -3.36 -15.69 5.80
CA ASP A 266 -4.74 -16.20 5.76
C ASP A 266 -5.48 -15.72 4.50
N PRO A 267 -5.16 -16.27 3.32
CA PRO A 267 -5.80 -15.86 2.08
C PRO A 267 -7.32 -16.09 2.06
N ILE A 268 -7.77 -17.19 2.69
CA ILE A 268 -9.20 -17.55 2.75
C ILE A 268 -9.94 -16.56 3.65
N GLY A 269 -9.40 -16.26 4.83
CA GLY A 269 -9.98 -15.31 5.77
C GLY A 269 -10.06 -13.90 5.18
N VAL A 270 -8.97 -13.41 4.57
CA VAL A 270 -8.97 -12.10 3.91
C VAL A 270 -10.00 -12.03 2.79
N ALA A 271 -10.04 -13.02 1.90
CA ALA A 271 -11.01 -13.04 0.80
C ALA A 271 -12.46 -13.09 1.32
N ARG A 272 -12.72 -13.91 2.34
CA ARG A 272 -14.05 -14.02 2.99
C ARG A 272 -14.51 -12.67 3.55
N GLU A 273 -13.67 -11.98 4.34
CA GLU A 273 -14.01 -10.69 4.93
C GLU A 273 -14.22 -9.61 3.86
N LEU A 274 -13.39 -9.58 2.80
CA LEU A 274 -13.56 -8.67 1.67
C LEU A 274 -14.87 -8.93 0.92
N VAL A 275 -15.22 -10.20 0.66
CA VAL A 275 -16.48 -10.57 0.00
C VAL A 275 -17.67 -10.21 0.88
N ALA A 276 -17.63 -10.49 2.18
CA ALA A 276 -18.71 -10.20 3.11
C ALA A 276 -18.97 -8.70 3.25
N PHE A 277 -17.91 -7.89 3.24
CA PHE A 277 -18.03 -6.45 3.43
C PHE A 277 -18.26 -5.68 2.13
N CYS A 278 -17.66 -6.08 1.02
CA CYS A 278 -17.75 -5.35 -0.26
C CYS A 278 -18.86 -5.87 -1.20
N GLY A 279 -19.35 -7.06 -0.96
CA GLY A 279 -20.37 -7.76 -1.80
C GLY A 279 -21.82 -7.36 -1.55
#